data_f9f9c4037a075f2adb9a8e770b4c9ede
#
_entry.id   f9f9c4037a075f2adb9a8e770b4c9ede
#
_cell.length_a   1.000
_cell.length_b   1.000
_cell.length_c   1.000
_cell.angle_alpha   90.00
_cell.angle_beta   90.00
_cell.angle_gamma   90.00
#
_symmetry.space_group_name_H-M   'P 1'
#
loop_
_entity.id
_entity.type
_entity.pdbx_description
1 polymer ?
#
loop_
_entity_poly.entity_id
_entity_poly.type
_entity_poly.pdbx_seq_one_letter_code
_entity_poly.pdbx_strand_id
1 'polypeptide(L)'
;MNALPVATVRDYLTGLQSRIVAALEAAEGSAFRADEWTRAEGGGGLSRLLEGGALFERAGVLFSHVKGTKLPPSASAHRPELAGRGWEAMGVSMVLHPRNPYVPTTHMNVRMFVAAARPGHDEADVFWFGGGIDLTPYYPFAEDCLLYTSDAADEGL
;
A
#
# COMPACT_ATOMS: atom_id res chain seq x y z
N MET A 1 21.83 -11.73 -9.49
CA MET A 1 21.00 -10.53 -9.32
C MET A 1 21.16 -10.10 -7.87
N ASN A 2 21.63 -8.86 -7.60
CA ASN A 2 21.69 -8.38 -6.23
C ASN A 2 20.26 -8.29 -5.67
N ALA A 3 20.00 -8.97 -4.55
CA ALA A 3 18.74 -8.83 -3.84
C ALA A 3 18.56 -7.36 -3.44
N LEU A 4 17.41 -6.79 -3.74
CA LEU A 4 17.10 -5.42 -3.32
C LEU A 4 17.04 -5.39 -1.78
N PRO A 5 17.83 -4.55 -1.10
CA PRO A 5 17.83 -4.54 0.35
C PRO A 5 16.46 -4.12 0.88
N VAL A 6 15.85 -4.94 1.72
CA VAL A 6 14.55 -4.66 2.38
C VAL A 6 14.54 -3.28 3.05
N ALA A 7 15.67 -2.90 3.66
CA ALA A 7 15.84 -1.59 4.28
C ALA A 7 15.66 -0.43 3.28
N THR A 8 16.23 -0.54 2.08
CA THR A 8 16.09 0.49 1.04
C THR A 8 14.64 0.68 0.61
N VAL A 9 13.89 -0.42 0.45
CA VAL A 9 12.47 -0.35 0.09
C VAL A 9 11.66 0.26 1.24
N ARG A 10 11.94 -0.13 2.48
CA ARG A 10 11.29 0.46 3.65
C ARG A 10 11.50 1.98 3.71
N ASP A 11 12.75 2.43 3.55
CA ASP A 11 13.09 3.85 3.61
C ASP A 11 12.43 4.64 2.47
N TYR A 12 12.34 4.05 1.27
CA TYR A 12 11.58 4.63 0.16
C TYR A 12 10.10 4.76 0.48
N LEU A 13 9.45 3.70 1.01
CA LEU A 13 8.02 3.68 1.31
C LEU A 13 7.65 4.64 2.46
N THR A 14 8.47 4.72 3.50
CA THR A 14 8.27 5.71 4.58
C THR A 14 8.43 7.14 4.07
N GLY A 15 9.41 7.39 3.20
CA GLY A 15 9.55 8.66 2.51
C GLY A 15 8.37 8.97 1.58
N LEU A 16 7.83 7.97 0.89
CA LEU A 16 6.63 8.11 0.05
C LEU A 16 5.42 8.52 0.91
N GLN A 17 5.15 7.83 2.02
CA GLN A 17 4.09 8.21 2.95
C GLN A 17 4.23 9.67 3.39
N SER A 18 5.44 10.08 3.78
CA SER A 18 5.70 11.44 4.25
C SER A 18 5.42 12.49 3.17
N ARG A 19 5.82 12.23 1.93
CA ARG A 19 5.55 13.16 0.80
C ARG A 19 4.06 13.26 0.48
N ILE A 20 3.34 12.13 0.46
CA ILE A 20 1.88 12.11 0.24
C ILE A 20 1.19 12.91 1.34
N VAL A 21 1.52 12.65 2.60
CA VAL A 21 0.91 13.36 3.74
C VAL A 21 1.18 14.86 3.66
N ALA A 22 2.42 15.28 3.39
CA ALA A 22 2.75 16.70 3.28
C ALA A 22 1.96 17.40 2.16
N ALA A 23 1.76 16.75 1.01
CA ALA A 23 0.97 17.29 -0.09
C ALA A 23 -0.52 17.41 0.29
N LEU A 24 -1.06 16.40 0.99
CA LEU A 24 -2.46 16.42 1.44
C LEU A 24 -2.69 17.46 2.53
N GLU A 25 -1.77 17.60 3.50
CA GLU A 25 -1.83 18.62 4.55
C GLU A 25 -1.76 20.04 3.95
N ALA A 26 -0.96 20.24 2.93
CA ALA A 26 -0.88 21.53 2.23
C ALA A 26 -2.18 21.89 1.50
N ALA A 27 -2.87 20.89 0.94
CA ALA A 27 -4.15 21.10 0.27
C ALA A 27 -5.31 21.27 1.28
N GLU A 28 -5.31 20.47 2.34
CA GLU A 28 -6.36 20.43 3.38
C GLU A 28 -6.28 21.66 4.31
N GLY A 29 -5.08 22.15 4.60
CA GLY A 29 -4.84 23.21 5.58
C GLY A 29 -4.79 22.73 7.04
N SER A 30 -4.82 21.42 7.28
CA SER A 30 -4.73 20.81 8.61
C SER A 30 -3.87 19.55 8.63
N ALA A 31 -3.34 19.21 9.80
CA ALA A 31 -2.41 18.12 9.98
C ALA A 31 -3.10 16.75 10.12
N PHE A 32 -2.48 15.72 9.59
CA PHE A 32 -2.88 14.33 9.80
C PHE A 32 -2.37 13.82 11.15
N ARG A 33 -3.25 13.25 11.95
CA ARG A 33 -2.88 12.60 13.22
C ARG A 33 -2.05 11.35 12.94
N ALA A 34 -0.93 11.22 13.63
CA ALA A 34 -0.11 10.02 13.59
C ALA A 34 -0.60 9.00 14.61
N ASP A 35 -0.63 7.73 14.20
CA ASP A 35 -0.98 6.59 15.03
C ASP A 35 -0.01 5.45 14.71
N GLU A 36 0.90 5.18 15.63
CA GLU A 36 1.91 4.13 15.50
C GLU A 36 1.40 2.86 16.17
N TRP A 37 1.58 1.72 15.52
CA TRP A 37 1.12 0.44 16.03
C TRP A 37 2.16 -0.67 15.79
N THR A 38 2.11 -1.69 16.64
CA THR A 38 2.97 -2.87 16.55
C THR A 38 2.13 -4.15 16.57
N ARG A 39 2.70 -5.24 16.04
CA ARG A 39 2.08 -6.58 16.04
C ARG A 39 2.87 -7.54 16.90
N ALA A 40 2.17 -8.38 17.66
CA ALA A 40 2.78 -9.43 18.47
C ALA A 40 3.56 -10.45 17.62
N GLU A 41 3.08 -10.74 16.41
CA GLU A 41 3.71 -11.67 15.48
C GLU A 41 4.93 -11.07 14.74
N GLY A 42 5.19 -9.80 14.95
CA GLY A 42 6.30 -9.05 14.38
C GLY A 42 5.92 -7.99 13.36
N GLY A 43 6.63 -6.88 13.47
CA GLY A 43 6.42 -5.71 12.64
C GLY A 43 5.44 -4.71 13.25
N GLY A 44 5.05 -3.74 12.44
CA GLY A 44 4.18 -2.64 12.84
C GLY A 44 3.91 -1.69 11.68
N GLY A 45 3.47 -0.50 11.99
CA GLY A 45 3.21 0.53 11.00
C GLY A 45 2.94 1.89 11.60
N LEU A 46 2.76 2.84 10.71
CA LEU A 46 2.40 4.22 11.02
C LEU A 46 1.18 4.60 10.17
N SER A 47 0.08 4.88 10.83
CA SER A 47 -1.12 5.41 10.19
C SER A 47 -1.13 6.94 10.33
N ARG A 48 -1.38 7.63 9.23
CA ARG A 48 -1.61 9.07 9.19
C ARG A 48 -3.07 9.28 8.80
N LEU A 49 -3.86 9.84 9.71
CA LEU A 49 -5.32 9.87 9.66
C LEU A 49 -5.84 11.31 9.77
N LEU A 50 -6.84 11.62 8.96
CA LEU A 50 -7.61 12.86 9.02
C LEU A 50 -9.10 12.54 9.08
N GLU A 51 -9.83 13.23 9.94
CA GLU A 51 -11.29 13.19 10.03
C GLU A 51 -11.83 14.60 10.16
N GLY A 52 -12.96 14.86 9.48
CA GLY A 52 -13.66 16.12 9.57
C GLY A 52 -12.93 17.32 8.96
N GLY A 53 -12.05 17.11 8.00
CA GLY A 53 -11.32 18.16 7.30
C GLY A 53 -12.19 19.03 6.39
N ALA A 54 -11.61 20.08 5.82
CA ALA A 54 -12.31 20.99 4.92
C ALA A 54 -12.53 20.40 3.53
N LEU A 55 -11.55 19.69 2.99
CA LEU A 55 -11.62 19.02 1.69
C LEU A 55 -12.01 17.55 1.83
N PHE A 56 -11.45 16.86 2.82
CA PHE A 56 -11.69 15.43 3.06
C PHE A 56 -12.57 15.22 4.28
N GLU A 57 -13.67 14.49 4.12
CA GLU A 57 -14.44 14.00 5.25
C GLU A 57 -13.60 13.03 6.08
N ARG A 58 -12.90 12.14 5.39
CA ARG A 58 -11.91 11.20 5.96
C ARG A 58 -10.78 10.96 4.99
N ALA A 59 -9.59 10.83 5.52
CA ALA A 59 -8.42 10.45 4.74
C ALA A 59 -7.46 9.61 5.59
N GLY A 60 -6.78 8.67 4.96
CA GLY A 60 -5.76 7.86 5.60
C GLY A 60 -4.61 7.55 4.65
N VAL A 61 -3.39 7.68 5.17
CA VAL A 61 -2.16 7.24 4.49
C VAL A 61 -1.41 6.34 5.46
N LEU A 62 -1.36 5.05 5.14
CA LEU A 62 -0.93 4.02 6.05
C LEU A 62 0.34 3.35 5.52
N PHE A 63 1.40 3.35 6.32
CA PHE A 63 2.56 2.51 6.10
C PHE A 63 2.46 1.29 7.00
N SER A 64 2.77 0.12 6.46
CA SER A 64 2.91 -1.12 7.23
C SER A 64 4.16 -1.88 6.83
N HIS A 65 4.79 -2.54 7.80
CA HIS A 65 5.89 -3.46 7.62
C HIS A 65 5.71 -4.62 8.59
N VAL A 66 5.25 -5.74 8.10
CA VAL A 66 4.81 -6.89 8.90
C VAL A 66 5.50 -8.17 8.45
N LYS A 67 5.61 -9.11 9.39
CA LYS A 67 6.28 -10.40 9.18
C LYS A 67 5.39 -11.53 9.67
N GLY A 68 5.66 -12.73 9.18
CA GLY A 68 5.00 -13.93 9.65
C GLY A 68 5.87 -15.17 9.38
N THR A 69 5.63 -16.20 10.15
CA THR A 69 6.42 -17.44 10.09
C THR A 69 5.98 -18.38 8.97
N LYS A 70 4.77 -18.22 8.46
CA LYS A 70 4.20 -19.07 7.41
C LYS A 70 3.38 -18.24 6.43
N LEU A 71 3.69 -18.38 5.14
CA LEU A 71 2.95 -17.77 4.04
C LEU A 71 1.46 -18.14 4.09
N PRO A 72 0.55 -17.17 3.94
CA PRO A 72 -0.88 -17.43 3.76
C PRO A 72 -1.12 -18.30 2.51
N PRO A 73 -2.12 -19.21 2.54
CA PRO A 73 -2.45 -20.03 1.38
C PRO A 73 -2.75 -19.23 0.10
N SER A 74 -3.37 -18.07 0.24
CA SER A 74 -3.65 -17.17 -0.88
C SER A 74 -2.39 -16.63 -1.57
N ALA A 75 -1.30 -16.44 -0.82
CA ALA A 75 -0.03 -15.96 -1.37
C ALA A 75 0.79 -17.07 -2.05
N SER A 76 0.50 -18.33 -1.78
CA SER A 76 1.16 -19.50 -2.38
C SER A 76 0.29 -20.27 -3.37
N ALA A 77 -0.96 -19.82 -3.63
CA ALA A 77 -1.93 -20.56 -4.48
C ALA A 77 -1.39 -20.79 -5.91
N HIS A 78 -0.69 -19.81 -6.49
CA HIS A 78 -0.08 -19.93 -7.81
C HIS A 78 1.43 -20.22 -7.77
N ARG A 79 1.99 -20.42 -6.58
CA ARG A 79 3.41 -20.63 -6.32
C ARG A 79 3.61 -21.64 -5.18
N PRO A 80 3.24 -22.90 -5.39
CA PRO A 80 3.26 -23.94 -4.34
C PRO A 80 4.66 -24.18 -3.76
N GLU A 81 5.71 -23.92 -4.52
CA GLU A 81 7.12 -24.00 -4.08
C GLU A 81 7.45 -23.04 -2.93
N LEU A 82 6.64 -22.00 -2.75
CA LEU A 82 6.80 -21.03 -1.65
C LEU A 82 6.01 -21.41 -0.39
N ALA A 83 5.19 -22.43 -0.46
CA ALA A 83 4.36 -22.84 0.68
C ALA A 83 5.21 -23.17 1.91
N GLY A 84 4.76 -22.67 3.07
CA GLY A 84 5.44 -22.92 4.36
C GLY A 84 6.64 -22.03 4.65
N ARG A 85 7.10 -21.19 3.71
CA ARG A 85 8.15 -20.20 3.96
C ARG A 85 7.69 -19.14 4.94
N GLY A 86 8.61 -18.55 5.70
CA GLY A 86 8.39 -17.29 6.37
C GLY A 86 8.18 -16.16 5.36
N TRP A 87 7.62 -15.05 5.80
CA TRP A 87 7.34 -13.93 4.91
C TRP A 87 7.50 -12.57 5.59
N GLU A 88 7.71 -11.58 4.76
CA GLU A 88 7.78 -10.18 5.12
C GLU A 88 7.03 -9.37 4.07
N ALA A 89 6.21 -8.44 4.49
CA ALA A 89 5.47 -7.56 3.59
C ALA A 89 5.51 -6.12 4.09
N MET A 90 5.70 -5.19 3.17
CA MET A 90 5.67 -3.77 3.47
C MET A 90 4.96 -3.01 2.36
N GLY A 91 4.33 -1.91 2.71
CA GLY A 91 3.63 -1.10 1.73
C GLY A 91 3.09 0.20 2.28
N VAL A 92 2.66 1.04 1.36
CA VAL A 92 1.86 2.23 1.63
C VAL A 92 0.50 2.05 0.98
N SER A 93 -0.54 2.32 1.75
CA SER A 93 -1.92 2.40 1.27
C SER A 93 -2.47 3.78 1.58
N MET A 94 -3.29 4.30 0.68
CA MET A 94 -3.97 5.58 0.85
C MET A 94 -5.43 5.43 0.49
N VAL A 95 -6.29 6.07 1.26
CA VAL A 95 -7.71 6.26 0.90
C VAL A 95 -8.11 7.69 1.23
N LEU A 96 -8.78 8.34 0.28
CA LEU A 96 -9.27 9.70 0.39
C LEU A 96 -10.77 9.71 0.11
N HIS A 97 -11.55 10.19 1.08
CA HIS A 97 -12.99 10.43 0.95
C HIS A 97 -13.25 11.93 0.91
N PRO A 98 -13.39 12.54 -0.28
CA PRO A 98 -13.69 13.96 -0.41
C PRO A 98 -15.07 14.31 0.16
N ARG A 99 -15.23 15.54 0.69
CA ARG A 99 -16.53 16.06 1.08
C ARG A 99 -17.43 16.35 -0.12
N ASN A 100 -16.82 16.77 -1.23
CA ASN A 100 -17.55 17.00 -2.46
C ASN A 100 -17.90 15.65 -3.12
N PRO A 101 -19.19 15.28 -3.21
CA PRO A 101 -19.61 13.99 -3.76
C PRO A 101 -19.35 13.85 -5.28
N TYR A 102 -19.02 14.95 -5.96
CA TYR A 102 -18.61 14.94 -7.37
C TYR A 102 -17.13 14.61 -7.56
N VAL A 103 -16.35 14.58 -6.48
CA VAL A 103 -14.95 14.16 -6.52
C VAL A 103 -14.87 12.68 -6.08
N PRO A 104 -14.30 11.79 -6.89
CA PRO A 104 -14.25 10.38 -6.56
C PRO A 104 -13.46 10.07 -5.28
N THR A 105 -13.89 9.06 -4.54
CA THR A 105 -13.04 8.41 -3.54
C THR A 105 -11.84 7.81 -4.25
N THR A 106 -10.65 8.14 -3.75
CA THR A 106 -9.39 7.64 -4.31
C THR A 106 -8.81 6.60 -3.38
N HIS A 107 -8.44 5.45 -3.91
CA HIS A 107 -7.65 4.43 -3.22
C HIS A 107 -6.39 4.14 -4.01
N MET A 108 -5.26 3.97 -3.32
CA MET A 108 -3.98 3.58 -3.89
C MET A 108 -3.25 2.66 -2.91
N ASN A 109 -2.56 1.66 -3.43
CA ASN A 109 -1.58 0.93 -2.65
C ASN A 109 -0.35 0.59 -3.49
N VAL A 110 0.81 0.55 -2.85
CA VAL A 110 2.05 -0.02 -3.39
C VAL A 110 2.68 -0.88 -2.30
N ARG A 111 3.15 -2.06 -2.67
CA ARG A 111 3.67 -3.02 -1.70
C ARG A 111 4.80 -3.86 -2.26
N MET A 112 5.67 -4.31 -1.37
CA MET A 112 6.64 -5.37 -1.58
C MET A 112 6.26 -6.55 -0.70
N PHE A 113 6.42 -7.74 -1.25
CA PHE A 113 6.28 -9.00 -0.53
C PHE A 113 7.55 -9.83 -0.70
N VAL A 114 7.99 -10.46 0.38
CA VAL A 114 9.15 -11.34 0.41
C VAL A 114 8.74 -12.69 0.99
N ALA A 115 9.02 -13.76 0.26
CA ALA A 115 9.00 -15.11 0.78
C ALA A 115 10.44 -15.48 1.17
N ALA A 116 10.68 -15.60 2.46
CA ALA A 116 12.02 -15.85 2.99
C ALA A 116 12.54 -17.25 2.62
N ALA A 117 13.82 -17.36 2.42
CA ALA A 117 14.50 -18.66 2.31
C ALA A 117 14.27 -19.51 3.57
N ARG A 118 14.09 -20.81 3.41
CA ARG A 118 13.93 -21.72 4.55
C ARG A 118 15.30 -21.94 5.20
N PRO A 119 15.39 -21.86 6.53
CA PRO A 119 16.64 -22.14 7.22
C PRO A 119 17.19 -23.52 6.86
N GLY A 120 18.48 -23.58 6.52
CA GLY A 120 19.15 -24.84 6.17
C GLY A 120 18.90 -25.37 4.76
N HIS A 121 18.20 -24.61 3.91
CA HIS A 121 18.02 -24.91 2.50
C HIS A 121 18.88 -23.98 1.64
N ASP A 122 19.43 -24.51 0.54
CA ASP A 122 20.16 -23.71 -0.47
C ASP A 122 19.17 -23.06 -1.44
N GLU A 123 18.46 -22.05 -0.93
CA GLU A 123 17.47 -21.29 -1.70
C GLU A 123 17.56 -19.81 -1.34
N ALA A 124 17.22 -18.94 -2.28
CA ALA A 124 17.20 -17.50 -2.08
C ALA A 124 15.81 -17.01 -1.62
N ASP A 125 15.79 -15.82 -1.00
CA ASP A 125 14.55 -15.07 -0.82
C ASP A 125 13.93 -14.78 -2.20
N VAL A 126 12.62 -14.86 -2.24
CA VAL A 126 11.83 -14.50 -3.43
C VAL A 126 10.99 -13.29 -3.10
N PHE A 127 11.09 -12.25 -3.90
CA PHE A 127 10.30 -11.04 -3.67
C PHE A 127 9.58 -10.58 -4.94
N TRP A 128 8.50 -9.85 -4.73
CA TRP A 128 7.76 -9.17 -5.81
C TRP A 128 7.12 -7.89 -5.30
N PHE A 129 6.80 -7.02 -6.23
CA PHE A 129 6.05 -5.81 -6.00
C PHE A 129 4.64 -5.97 -6.53
N GLY A 130 3.72 -5.22 -5.96
CA GLY A 130 2.35 -5.11 -6.40
C GLY A 130 1.77 -3.78 -5.98
N GLY A 131 0.72 -3.37 -6.65
CA GLY A 131 0.03 -2.13 -6.33
C GLY A 131 -1.15 -1.91 -7.24
N GLY A 132 -1.83 -0.83 -7.02
CA GLY A 132 -2.95 -0.38 -7.82
C GLY A 132 -3.45 0.96 -7.32
N ILE A 133 -4.17 1.62 -8.19
CA ILE A 133 -4.93 2.84 -7.89
C ILE A 133 -6.32 2.67 -8.46
N ASP A 134 -7.33 3.12 -7.72
CA ASP A 134 -8.70 3.17 -8.20
C ASP A 134 -9.39 4.47 -7.78
N LEU A 135 -10.39 4.84 -8.57
CA LEU A 135 -11.26 5.98 -8.34
C LEU A 135 -12.71 5.48 -8.34
N THR A 136 -13.40 5.71 -7.23
CA THR A 136 -14.80 5.27 -7.06
C THR A 136 -15.70 6.48 -6.95
N PRO A 137 -16.39 6.89 -8.04
CA PRO A 137 -17.29 8.03 -8.02
C PRO A 137 -18.61 7.69 -7.33
N TYR A 138 -19.19 8.65 -6.58
CA TYR A 138 -20.57 8.58 -6.12
C TYR A 138 -21.58 8.91 -7.23
N TYR A 139 -21.22 9.89 -8.08
CA TYR A 139 -21.97 10.30 -9.25
C TYR A 139 -21.10 10.06 -10.49
N PRO A 140 -21.29 8.93 -11.21
CA PRO A 140 -20.50 8.63 -12.37
C PRO A 140 -20.89 9.53 -13.54
N PHE A 141 -19.92 10.23 -14.10
CA PHE A 141 -20.01 10.86 -15.40
C PHE A 141 -19.38 9.94 -16.44
N ALA A 142 -20.06 9.76 -17.58
CA ALA A 142 -19.57 8.84 -18.62
C ALA A 142 -18.17 9.20 -19.12
N GLU A 143 -17.86 10.49 -19.19
CA GLU A 143 -16.58 11.03 -19.61
C GLU A 143 -15.45 10.64 -18.63
N ASP A 144 -15.72 10.71 -17.32
CA ASP A 144 -14.78 10.32 -16.28
C ASP A 144 -14.53 8.80 -16.28
N CYS A 145 -15.58 8.00 -16.50
CA CYS A 145 -15.47 6.55 -16.58
C CYS A 145 -14.56 6.11 -17.74
N LEU A 146 -14.59 6.79 -18.86
CA LEU A 146 -13.71 6.51 -20.00
C LEU A 146 -12.25 6.81 -19.69
N LEU A 147 -11.99 7.88 -18.94
CA LEU A 147 -10.65 8.24 -18.52
C LEU A 147 -10.02 7.18 -17.59
N TYR A 148 -10.81 6.67 -16.64
CA TYR A 148 -10.34 5.69 -15.65
C TYR A 148 -10.16 4.27 -16.22
N THR A 149 -10.91 3.91 -17.25
CA THR A 149 -10.81 2.59 -17.88
C THR A 149 -9.75 2.51 -18.98
N SER A 150 -9.45 3.61 -19.65
CA SER A 150 -8.42 3.63 -20.70
C SER A 150 -7.00 3.52 -20.11
N ASP A 151 -6.76 4.12 -18.97
CA ASP A 151 -5.43 4.11 -18.31
C ASP A 151 -5.06 2.73 -17.74
N ALA A 152 -6.05 1.93 -17.33
CA ALA A 152 -5.83 0.58 -16.82
C ALA A 152 -5.63 -0.48 -17.93
N ALA A 153 -6.03 -0.19 -19.18
CA ALA A 153 -5.96 -1.14 -20.29
C ALA A 153 -4.70 -1.00 -21.16
N ASP A 154 -4.01 0.14 -21.07
CA ASP A 154 -2.83 0.45 -21.92
C ASP A 154 -1.50 0.00 -21.30
N GLU A 155 -1.49 -0.48 -20.07
CA GLU A 155 -0.32 -1.06 -19.41
C GLU A 155 -0.28 -2.59 -19.58
N GLY A 156 -0.52 -3.05 -20.80
CA GLY A 156 -0.27 -4.42 -21.20
C GLY A 156 1.23 -4.70 -21.27
N LEU A 157 1.76 -5.31 -20.23
CA LEU A 157 3.05 -6.00 -20.22
C LEU A 157 2.85 -7.49 -20.47
#